data_b7f0a94a4c0f9676ae580cb8fd81b489
#
_entry.id   b7f0a94a4c0f9676ae580cb8fd81b489
#
_cell.length_a   1.000
_cell.length_b   1.000
_cell.length_c   1.000
_cell.angle_alpha   90.00
_cell.angle_beta   90.00
_cell.angle_gamma   90.00
#
_symmetry.space_group_name_H-M   'P 1'
#
loop_
_entity.id
_entity.type
_entity.pdbx_description
1 polymer ?
#
loop_
_entity_poly.entity_id
_entity_poly.type
_entity_poly.pdbx_seq_one_letter_code
_entity_poly.pdbx_strand_id
1 'polypeptide(L)'
;QDLLERLRGLPALSDLTVNPLLLTMIAMVHRYRGQLPGRRIELYAEICDVLLGHWRKAKGIQDSLTAVQKRVALQPLAAAMMQGRLRQIGATAAMAIMAEPLQSVNVKEEDATSFLPDVQASSGLLQESELGEWRFAHLTFQEYLTAAHFSEHGEELNFAEWVDDSWWHEVLRLYAAQSNATTLVRACLAKDTVSALSLAADCLDEARQLDVDVRQALEQKLIADLESDDPARRTLA
;
A
#
# COMPACT_ATOMS: atom_id res chain seq x y z
N GLN A 1 5.67 -24.23 14.63
CA GLN A 1 4.25 -23.78 14.72
C GLN A 1 3.68 -23.67 13.31
N ASP A 2 2.49 -24.21 13.13
CA ASP A 2 1.81 -24.23 11.85
C ASP A 2 1.38 -22.80 11.46
N LEU A 3 1.52 -22.44 10.18
CA LEU A 3 1.06 -21.17 9.60
C LEU A 3 -0.42 -20.90 9.93
N LEU A 4 -1.26 -21.93 9.88
CA LEU A 4 -2.69 -21.83 10.16
C LEU A 4 -2.99 -21.43 11.61
N GLU A 5 -2.22 -21.92 12.59
CA GLU A 5 -2.39 -21.53 14.00
C GLU A 5 -2.04 -20.05 14.20
N ARG A 6 -0.99 -19.58 13.52
CA ARG A 6 -0.57 -18.18 13.59
C ARG A 6 -1.60 -17.25 12.94
N LEU A 7 -2.15 -17.61 11.78
CA LEU A 7 -3.17 -16.81 11.11
C LEU A 7 -4.46 -16.69 11.95
N ARG A 8 -4.85 -17.75 12.64
CA ARG A 8 -6.02 -17.71 13.57
C ARG A 8 -5.82 -16.74 14.74
N GLY A 9 -4.56 -16.54 15.15
CA GLY A 9 -4.19 -15.58 16.19
C GLY A 9 -4.03 -14.13 15.72
N LEU A 10 -4.17 -13.86 14.42
CA LEU A 10 -3.93 -12.56 13.80
C LEU A 10 -5.12 -12.14 12.91
N PRO A 11 -6.23 -11.66 13.49
CA PRO A 11 -7.45 -11.30 12.74
C PRO A 11 -7.17 -10.34 11.59
N ALA A 12 -6.33 -9.31 11.81
CA ALA A 12 -5.95 -8.34 10.79
C ALA A 12 -5.31 -8.95 9.53
N LEU A 13 -4.72 -10.14 9.63
CA LEU A 13 -4.14 -10.87 8.50
C LEU A 13 -5.10 -11.92 7.93
N SER A 14 -6.09 -12.36 8.72
CA SER A 14 -7.06 -13.38 8.30
C SER A 14 -7.82 -12.94 7.05
N ASP A 15 -8.25 -11.68 6.99
CA ASP A 15 -9.02 -11.12 5.87
C ASP A 15 -8.21 -11.10 4.56
N LEU A 16 -6.88 -11.00 4.67
CA LEU A 16 -5.98 -11.04 3.50
C LEU A 16 -5.89 -12.45 2.90
N THR A 17 -6.20 -13.50 3.68
CA THR A 17 -6.10 -14.89 3.21
C THR A 17 -7.20 -15.28 2.21
N VAL A 18 -8.25 -14.50 2.09
CA VAL A 18 -9.31 -14.68 1.08
C VAL A 18 -8.74 -14.49 -0.35
N ASN A 19 -7.68 -13.70 -0.47
CA ASN A 19 -6.98 -13.53 -1.74
C ASN A 19 -5.88 -14.58 -1.89
N PRO A 20 -5.96 -15.50 -2.89
CA PRO A 20 -4.97 -16.57 -3.07
C PRO A 20 -3.54 -16.07 -3.28
N LEU A 21 -3.36 -14.91 -3.94
CA LEU A 21 -2.04 -14.31 -4.14
C LEU A 21 -1.46 -13.86 -2.81
N LEU A 22 -2.23 -13.10 -2.01
CA LEU A 22 -1.79 -12.64 -0.69
C LEU A 22 -1.53 -13.83 0.25
N LEU A 23 -2.38 -14.86 0.23
CA LEU A 23 -2.14 -16.08 1.01
C LEU A 23 -0.80 -16.74 0.63
N THR A 24 -0.51 -16.83 -0.66
CA THR A 24 0.79 -17.36 -1.15
C THR A 24 1.95 -16.52 -0.64
N MET A 25 1.82 -15.19 -0.65
CA MET A 25 2.84 -14.27 -0.17
C MET A 25 3.02 -14.34 1.35
N ILE A 26 1.92 -14.44 2.11
CA ILE A 26 1.96 -14.69 3.55
C ILE A 26 2.74 -15.98 3.85
N ALA A 27 2.47 -17.05 3.11
CA ALA A 27 3.19 -18.32 3.26
C ALA A 27 4.68 -18.17 2.92
N MET A 28 5.03 -17.37 1.91
CA MET A 28 6.41 -17.04 1.58
C MET A 28 7.10 -16.28 2.70
N VAL A 29 6.49 -15.20 3.22
CA VAL A 29 7.05 -14.42 4.34
C VAL A 29 7.27 -15.33 5.55
N HIS A 30 6.27 -16.14 5.91
CA HIS A 30 6.39 -17.12 6.99
C HIS A 30 7.56 -18.09 6.78
N ARG A 31 7.74 -18.59 5.56
CA ARG A 31 8.84 -19.50 5.22
C ARG A 31 10.21 -18.84 5.34
N TYR A 32 10.35 -17.58 4.93
CA TYR A 32 11.63 -16.87 4.93
C TYR A 32 11.99 -16.25 6.27
N ARG A 33 11.01 -15.71 6.99
CA ARG A 33 11.23 -15.01 8.26
C ARG A 33 10.97 -15.89 9.50
N GLY A 34 10.26 -16.99 9.33
CA GLY A 34 9.82 -17.86 10.43
C GLY A 34 8.75 -17.26 11.33
N GLN A 35 8.36 -16.01 11.09
CA GLN A 35 7.34 -15.26 11.82
C GLN A 35 6.48 -14.45 10.85
N LEU A 36 5.24 -14.15 11.27
CA LEU A 36 4.38 -13.19 10.59
C LEU A 36 4.30 -11.91 11.42
N PRO A 37 4.31 -10.75 10.78
CA PRO A 37 4.08 -9.49 11.47
C PRO A 37 2.65 -9.39 12.00
N GLY A 38 2.43 -8.56 13.03
CA GLY A 38 1.12 -8.39 13.65
C GLY A 38 0.18 -7.46 12.88
N ARG A 39 0.73 -6.59 12.05
CA ARG A 39 -0.01 -5.53 11.34
C ARG A 39 0.04 -5.74 9.82
N ARG A 40 -1.05 -5.41 9.14
CA ARG A 40 -1.15 -5.47 7.66
C ARG A 40 -0.03 -4.71 6.96
N ILE A 41 0.25 -3.50 7.42
CA ILE A 41 1.28 -2.64 6.83
C ILE A 41 2.68 -3.28 6.90
N GLU A 42 3.01 -3.91 8.02
CA GLU A 42 4.28 -4.61 8.19
C GLU A 42 4.36 -5.83 7.26
N LEU A 43 3.23 -6.52 7.05
CA LEU A 43 3.17 -7.64 6.13
C LEU A 43 3.43 -7.18 4.68
N TYR A 44 2.84 -6.08 4.23
CA TYR A 44 3.12 -5.55 2.88
C TYR A 44 4.58 -5.12 2.72
N ALA A 45 5.16 -4.50 3.75
CA ALA A 45 6.58 -4.16 3.76
C ALA A 45 7.45 -5.40 3.61
N GLU A 46 7.20 -6.44 4.41
CA GLU A 46 7.93 -7.71 4.34
C GLU A 46 7.75 -8.44 3.00
N ILE A 47 6.53 -8.45 2.45
CA ILE A 47 6.28 -9.02 1.12
C ILE A 47 7.12 -8.30 0.06
N CYS A 48 7.09 -6.97 0.04
CA CYS A 48 7.89 -6.19 -0.91
C CYS A 48 9.38 -6.44 -0.73
N ASP A 49 9.89 -6.48 0.50
CA ASP A 49 11.30 -6.74 0.78
C ASP A 49 11.72 -8.15 0.35
N VAL A 50 10.90 -9.16 0.60
CA VAL A 50 11.17 -10.54 0.16
C VAL A 50 11.15 -10.64 -1.36
N LEU A 51 10.13 -10.07 -2.01
CA LEU A 51 10.01 -10.14 -3.47
C LEU A 51 11.13 -9.37 -4.19
N LEU A 52 11.43 -8.15 -3.75
CA LEU A 52 12.42 -7.30 -4.40
C LEU A 52 13.88 -7.67 -4.07
N GLY A 53 14.13 -8.28 -2.88
CA GLY A 53 15.50 -8.49 -2.39
C GLY A 53 15.98 -9.94 -2.31
N HIS A 54 15.09 -10.90 -2.03
CA HIS A 54 15.55 -12.25 -1.68
C HIS A 54 15.37 -13.30 -2.77
N TRP A 55 14.48 -13.08 -3.73
CA TRP A 55 14.13 -14.10 -4.72
C TRP A 55 15.29 -14.47 -5.65
N ARG A 56 16.08 -13.50 -6.10
CA ARG A 56 17.28 -13.75 -6.92
C ARG A 56 18.42 -14.37 -6.12
N LYS A 57 18.65 -13.91 -4.88
CA LYS A 57 19.68 -14.52 -4.00
C LYS A 57 19.43 -16.01 -3.79
N ALA A 58 18.16 -16.42 -3.64
CA ALA A 58 17.79 -17.83 -3.51
C ALA A 58 18.06 -18.65 -4.78
N LYS A 59 18.12 -17.99 -5.95
CA LYS A 59 18.45 -18.62 -7.25
C LYS A 59 19.92 -18.47 -7.65
N GLY A 60 20.78 -17.88 -6.79
CA GLY A 60 22.21 -17.64 -7.10
C GLY A 60 22.46 -16.60 -8.19
N ILE A 61 21.46 -15.78 -8.53
CA ILE A 61 21.58 -14.72 -9.54
C ILE A 61 21.97 -13.42 -8.83
N GLN A 62 23.06 -12.78 -9.27
CA GLN A 62 23.44 -11.46 -8.79
C GLN A 62 22.37 -10.43 -9.22
N ASP A 63 21.90 -9.65 -8.26
CA ASP A 63 21.01 -8.53 -8.51
C ASP A 63 21.83 -7.24 -8.50
N SER A 64 21.71 -6.41 -9.54
CA SER A 64 22.40 -5.13 -9.62
C SER A 64 21.86 -4.11 -8.63
N LEU A 65 20.59 -4.25 -8.21
CA LEU A 65 19.90 -3.33 -7.31
C LEU A 65 19.39 -4.03 -6.06
N THR A 66 19.52 -3.34 -4.94
CA THR A 66 18.91 -3.75 -3.67
C THR A 66 17.39 -3.57 -3.69
N ALA A 67 16.67 -4.25 -2.79
CA ALA A 67 15.22 -4.06 -2.62
C ALA A 67 14.85 -2.59 -2.37
N VAL A 68 15.66 -1.88 -1.58
CA VAL A 68 15.45 -0.46 -1.28
C VAL A 68 15.55 0.40 -2.55
N GLN A 69 16.59 0.18 -3.37
CA GLN A 69 16.78 0.94 -4.62
C GLN A 69 15.63 0.69 -5.60
N LYS A 70 15.18 -0.56 -5.73
CA LYS A 70 14.01 -0.89 -6.57
C LYS A 70 12.74 -0.20 -6.07
N ARG A 71 12.54 -0.17 -4.74
CA ARG A 71 11.39 0.49 -4.14
C ARG A 71 11.36 1.99 -4.39
N VAL A 72 12.52 2.67 -4.30
CA VAL A 72 12.67 4.10 -4.63
C VAL A 72 12.15 4.43 -6.04
N ALA A 73 12.35 3.55 -7.02
CA ALA A 73 11.84 3.77 -8.38
C ALA A 73 10.36 3.36 -8.52
N LEU A 74 9.90 2.31 -7.82
CA LEU A 74 8.54 1.79 -7.96
C LEU A 74 7.49 2.62 -7.19
N GLN A 75 7.87 3.29 -6.11
CA GLN A 75 6.96 4.14 -5.33
C GLN A 75 6.38 5.31 -6.17
N PRO A 76 7.17 6.17 -6.84
CA PRO A 76 6.62 7.24 -7.66
C PRO A 76 5.85 6.71 -8.88
N LEU A 77 6.24 5.56 -9.45
CA LEU A 77 5.46 4.90 -10.50
C LEU A 77 4.07 4.54 -9.99
N ALA A 78 3.99 3.89 -8.82
CA ALA A 78 2.72 3.51 -8.20
C ALA A 78 1.84 4.74 -7.90
N ALA A 79 2.43 5.79 -7.33
CA ALA A 79 1.73 7.05 -7.02
C ALA A 79 1.16 7.71 -8.29
N ALA A 80 1.95 7.82 -9.35
CA ALA A 80 1.50 8.37 -10.62
C ALA A 80 0.37 7.54 -11.25
N MET A 81 0.47 6.21 -11.18
CA MET A 81 -0.60 5.33 -11.66
C MET A 81 -1.89 5.49 -10.84
N MET A 82 -1.79 5.61 -9.49
CA MET A 82 -2.97 5.86 -8.64
C MET A 82 -3.62 7.22 -8.95
N GLN A 83 -2.82 8.27 -9.07
CA GLN A 83 -3.29 9.62 -9.41
C GLN A 83 -3.96 9.66 -10.81
N GLY A 84 -3.39 8.94 -11.77
CA GLY A 84 -3.94 8.78 -13.12
C GLY A 84 -5.10 7.79 -13.23
N ARG A 85 -5.49 7.11 -12.14
CA ARG A 85 -6.47 6.01 -12.09
C ARG A 85 -6.12 4.87 -13.06
N LEU A 86 -4.83 4.62 -13.24
CA LEU A 86 -4.30 3.62 -14.17
C LEU A 86 -4.07 2.30 -13.45
N ARG A 87 -4.52 1.19 -14.05
CA ARG A 87 -4.17 -0.17 -13.64
C ARG A 87 -3.03 -0.76 -14.48
N GLN A 88 -2.73 -0.11 -15.60
CA GLN A 88 -1.61 -0.42 -16.47
C GLN A 88 -1.05 0.85 -17.09
N ILE A 89 0.21 0.82 -17.51
CA ILE A 89 0.92 1.97 -18.04
C ILE A 89 1.92 1.51 -19.12
N GLY A 90 2.02 2.27 -20.21
CA GLY A 90 3.00 2.00 -21.26
C GLY A 90 4.44 2.15 -20.77
N ALA A 91 5.34 1.29 -21.26
CA ALA A 91 6.76 1.26 -20.87
C ALA A 91 7.44 2.63 -20.94
N THR A 92 7.20 3.40 -22.01
CA THR A 92 7.78 4.73 -22.17
C THR A 92 7.36 5.71 -21.08
N ALA A 93 6.04 5.73 -20.72
CA ALA A 93 5.53 6.59 -19.67
C ALA A 93 6.05 6.13 -18.29
N ALA A 94 6.09 4.82 -18.03
CA ALA A 94 6.65 4.27 -16.81
C ALA A 94 8.12 4.66 -16.63
N MET A 95 8.92 4.54 -17.68
CA MET A 95 10.35 4.91 -17.65
C MET A 95 10.55 6.42 -17.47
N ALA A 96 9.71 7.26 -18.06
CA ALA A 96 9.77 8.71 -17.85
C ALA A 96 9.53 9.09 -16.37
N ILE A 97 8.58 8.44 -15.70
CA ILE A 97 8.30 8.65 -14.27
C ILE A 97 9.47 8.18 -13.40
N MET A 98 10.09 7.06 -13.75
CA MET A 98 11.16 6.45 -12.95
C MET A 98 12.57 7.00 -13.24
N ALA A 99 12.75 7.86 -14.26
CA ALA A 99 14.07 8.31 -14.70
C ALA A 99 14.88 8.98 -13.59
N GLU A 100 14.31 9.99 -12.92
CA GLU A 100 14.97 10.69 -11.82
C GLU A 100 15.19 9.77 -10.59
N PRO A 101 14.18 9.02 -10.12
CA PRO A 101 14.36 8.03 -9.07
C PRO A 101 15.48 7.01 -9.35
N LEU A 102 15.57 6.49 -10.56
CA LEU A 102 16.64 5.56 -10.94
C LEU A 102 18.02 6.20 -10.91
N GLN A 103 18.14 7.44 -11.39
CA GLN A 103 19.39 8.21 -11.29
C GLN A 103 19.80 8.44 -9.82
N SER A 104 18.83 8.74 -8.93
CA SER A 104 19.10 8.98 -7.51
C SER A 104 19.71 7.76 -6.80
N VAL A 105 19.45 6.55 -7.31
CA VAL A 105 20.03 5.30 -6.80
C VAL A 105 21.20 4.78 -7.64
N ASN A 106 21.82 5.66 -8.45
CA ASN A 106 22.99 5.40 -9.29
C ASN A 106 22.77 4.36 -10.42
N VAL A 107 21.55 4.23 -10.94
CA VAL A 107 21.29 3.46 -12.16
C VAL A 107 21.64 4.34 -13.36
N LYS A 108 22.51 3.85 -14.22
CA LYS A 108 22.86 4.55 -15.44
C LYS A 108 21.70 4.52 -16.43
N GLU A 109 21.60 5.53 -17.28
CA GLU A 109 20.55 5.64 -18.29
C GLU A 109 20.52 4.42 -19.24
N GLU A 110 21.69 3.89 -19.61
CA GLU A 110 21.84 2.69 -20.43
C GLU A 110 21.28 1.42 -19.77
N ASP A 111 21.35 1.33 -18.44
CA ASP A 111 20.86 0.20 -17.65
C ASP A 111 19.38 0.36 -17.25
N ALA A 112 18.86 1.59 -17.30
CA ALA A 112 17.49 1.88 -16.91
C ALA A 112 16.45 1.16 -17.78
N THR A 113 16.76 0.93 -19.06
CA THR A 113 15.86 0.24 -20.00
C THR A 113 15.58 -1.21 -19.62
N SER A 114 16.49 -1.86 -18.87
CA SER A 114 16.32 -3.23 -18.40
C SER A 114 15.55 -3.30 -17.08
N PHE A 115 15.28 -2.18 -16.39
CA PHE A 115 14.70 -2.16 -15.04
C PHE A 115 13.34 -2.86 -14.95
N LEU A 116 12.41 -2.56 -15.87
CA LEU A 116 11.08 -3.17 -15.87
C LEU A 116 11.15 -4.69 -16.10
N PRO A 117 11.83 -5.20 -17.15
CA PRO A 117 12.05 -6.65 -17.32
C PRO A 117 12.77 -7.30 -16.14
N ASP A 118 13.76 -6.61 -15.55
CA ASP A 118 14.51 -7.13 -14.40
C ASP A 118 13.64 -7.25 -13.13
N VAL A 119 12.78 -6.28 -12.87
CA VAL A 119 11.81 -6.35 -11.76
C VAL A 119 10.82 -7.48 -12.01
N GLN A 120 10.30 -7.64 -13.23
CA GLN A 120 9.42 -8.76 -13.58
C GLN A 120 10.11 -10.10 -13.33
N ALA A 121 11.30 -10.30 -13.89
CA ALA A 121 12.04 -11.56 -13.79
C ALA A 121 12.48 -11.86 -12.35
N SER A 122 12.79 -10.82 -11.57
CA SER A 122 13.32 -10.98 -10.21
C SER A 122 12.26 -11.13 -9.15
N SER A 123 11.11 -10.47 -9.27
CA SER A 123 10.11 -10.39 -8.21
C SER A 123 8.70 -10.78 -8.64
N GLY A 124 8.38 -10.59 -9.90
CA GLY A 124 7.00 -10.70 -10.38
C GLY A 124 6.06 -9.63 -9.81
N LEU A 125 6.57 -8.64 -9.06
CA LEU A 125 5.78 -7.56 -8.47
C LEU A 125 5.19 -6.66 -9.56
N LEU A 126 5.94 -6.46 -10.63
CA LEU A 126 5.53 -5.76 -11.84
C LEU A 126 5.53 -6.75 -12.99
N GLN A 127 4.52 -6.70 -13.86
CA GLN A 127 4.32 -7.66 -14.95
C GLN A 127 3.96 -6.94 -16.23
N GLU A 128 4.52 -7.37 -17.33
CA GLU A 128 4.05 -7.01 -18.66
C GLU A 128 2.75 -7.77 -18.94
N SER A 129 1.65 -7.06 -19.17
CA SER A 129 0.32 -7.62 -19.41
C SER A 129 0.06 -7.82 -20.91
N GLU A 130 0.47 -6.84 -21.71
CA GLU A 130 0.49 -6.84 -23.17
C GLU A 130 1.81 -6.23 -23.61
N LEU A 131 2.17 -6.36 -24.86
CA LEU A 131 3.46 -5.86 -25.35
C LEU A 131 3.64 -4.37 -25.06
N GLY A 132 4.58 -4.06 -24.19
CA GLY A 132 4.89 -2.70 -23.76
C GLY A 132 3.97 -2.11 -22.70
N GLU A 133 2.95 -2.85 -22.21
CA GLU A 133 2.03 -2.42 -21.15
C GLU A 133 2.35 -3.12 -19.83
N TRP A 134 2.58 -2.33 -18.79
CA TRP A 134 3.02 -2.80 -17.49
C TRP A 134 1.98 -2.55 -16.40
N ARG A 135 1.87 -3.48 -15.47
CA ARG A 135 0.98 -3.39 -14.30
C ARG A 135 1.62 -4.00 -13.07
N PHE A 136 1.19 -3.58 -11.91
CA PHE A 136 1.48 -4.32 -10.69
C PHE A 136 0.74 -5.68 -10.69
N ALA A 137 1.37 -6.71 -10.17
CA ALA A 137 0.79 -8.08 -10.11
C ALA A 137 -0.56 -8.11 -9.38
N HIS A 138 -0.76 -7.20 -8.45
CA HIS A 138 -2.01 -6.94 -7.75
C HIS A 138 -2.13 -5.45 -7.41
N LEU A 139 -3.36 -4.90 -7.46
CA LEU A 139 -3.61 -3.49 -7.16
C LEU A 139 -3.11 -3.10 -5.76
N THR A 140 -3.20 -4.00 -4.80
CA THR A 140 -2.75 -3.73 -3.42
C THR A 140 -1.25 -3.37 -3.31
N PHE A 141 -0.39 -3.85 -4.22
CA PHE A 141 1.00 -3.42 -4.24
C PHE A 141 1.15 -1.99 -4.75
N GLN A 142 0.35 -1.62 -5.75
CA GLN A 142 0.28 -0.24 -6.22
C GLN A 142 -0.20 0.68 -5.09
N GLU A 143 -1.26 0.28 -4.38
CA GLU A 143 -1.81 1.00 -3.23
C GLU A 143 -0.78 1.15 -2.10
N TYR A 144 -0.11 0.05 -1.72
CA TYR A 144 0.90 0.06 -0.67
C TYR A 144 2.10 0.96 -1.03
N LEU A 145 2.66 0.82 -2.24
CA LEU A 145 3.80 1.62 -2.67
C LEU A 145 3.44 3.11 -2.80
N THR A 146 2.20 3.42 -3.20
CA THR A 146 1.68 4.79 -3.21
C THR A 146 1.60 5.36 -1.80
N ALA A 147 1.03 4.61 -0.85
CA ALA A 147 0.95 5.03 0.54
C ALA A 147 2.33 5.25 1.17
N ALA A 148 3.30 4.38 0.86
CA ALA A 148 4.68 4.53 1.29
C ALA A 148 5.34 5.77 0.66
N HIS A 149 5.11 6.02 -0.64
CA HIS A 149 5.59 7.23 -1.31
C HIS A 149 5.11 8.50 -0.60
N PHE A 150 3.82 8.62 -0.35
CA PHE A 150 3.22 9.77 0.32
C PHE A 150 3.73 9.93 1.76
N SER A 151 3.91 8.82 2.48
CA SER A 151 4.43 8.84 3.85
C SER A 151 5.89 9.30 3.93
N GLU A 152 6.72 8.95 2.95
CA GLU A 152 8.15 9.23 2.95
C GLU A 152 8.48 10.63 2.41
N HIS A 153 7.67 11.19 1.49
CA HIS A 153 7.97 12.46 0.82
C HIS A 153 7.25 13.68 1.39
N GLY A 154 6.28 13.49 2.32
CA GLY A 154 5.63 14.58 3.03
C GLY A 154 4.86 15.55 2.12
N GLU A 155 4.37 15.08 0.98
CA GLU A 155 3.61 15.89 0.02
C GLU A 155 2.32 16.44 0.64
N GLU A 156 1.87 17.62 0.19
CA GLU A 156 0.53 18.12 0.52
C GLU A 156 -0.52 17.26 -0.19
N LEU A 157 -1.13 16.35 0.58
CA LEU A 157 -2.15 15.44 0.07
C LEU A 157 -3.54 16.09 0.10
N ASN A 158 -4.27 16.01 -1.00
CA ASN A 158 -5.63 16.55 -1.08
C ASN A 158 -6.65 15.56 -0.50
N PHE A 159 -6.56 15.31 0.80
CA PHE A 159 -7.48 14.39 1.49
C PHE A 159 -8.95 14.75 1.27
N ALA A 160 -9.28 16.05 1.20
CA ALA A 160 -10.67 16.52 1.04
C ALA A 160 -11.33 15.98 -0.25
N GLU A 161 -10.56 15.74 -1.31
CA GLU A 161 -11.07 15.13 -2.54
C GLU A 161 -11.10 13.60 -2.48
N TRP A 162 -10.20 12.99 -1.72
CA TRP A 162 -9.97 11.54 -1.76
C TRP A 162 -10.77 10.74 -0.74
N VAL A 163 -11.13 11.34 0.41
CA VAL A 163 -11.76 10.60 1.52
C VAL A 163 -13.14 10.03 1.21
N ASP A 164 -13.81 10.53 0.17
CA ASP A 164 -15.12 10.04 -0.28
C ASP A 164 -15.05 9.18 -1.55
N ASP A 165 -13.86 8.97 -2.05
CA ASP A 165 -13.59 8.21 -3.26
C ASP A 165 -12.99 6.84 -2.92
N SER A 166 -13.76 5.78 -3.14
CA SER A 166 -13.36 4.41 -2.82
C SER A 166 -12.08 3.94 -3.52
N TRP A 167 -11.68 4.60 -4.63
CA TRP A 167 -10.40 4.33 -5.31
C TRP A 167 -9.20 4.59 -4.40
N TRP A 168 -9.32 5.56 -3.47
CA TRP A 168 -8.25 5.99 -2.59
C TRP A 168 -8.29 5.32 -1.21
N HIS A 169 -9.40 4.70 -0.81
CA HIS A 169 -9.58 4.24 0.57
C HIS A 169 -8.47 3.33 1.06
N GLU A 170 -8.04 2.34 0.28
CA GLU A 170 -6.96 1.44 0.70
C GLU A 170 -5.61 2.17 0.79
N VAL A 171 -5.31 3.09 -0.13
CA VAL A 171 -4.11 3.94 -0.05
C VAL A 171 -4.12 4.77 1.23
N LEU A 172 -5.26 5.38 1.57
CA LEU A 172 -5.40 6.25 2.75
C LEU A 172 -5.32 5.46 4.06
N ARG A 173 -5.87 4.26 4.13
CA ARG A 173 -5.71 3.35 5.27
C ARG A 173 -4.24 2.95 5.47
N LEU A 174 -3.58 2.53 4.39
CA LEU A 174 -2.17 2.17 4.42
C LEU A 174 -1.27 3.39 4.72
N TYR A 175 -1.64 4.59 4.29
CA TYR A 175 -0.98 5.84 4.67
C TYR A 175 -1.14 6.13 6.17
N ALA A 176 -2.36 6.03 6.71
CA ALA A 176 -2.63 6.21 8.15
C ALA A 176 -1.77 5.26 9.00
N ALA A 177 -1.61 4.01 8.56
CA ALA A 177 -0.80 3.01 9.25
C ALA A 177 0.71 3.33 9.26
N GLN A 178 1.19 4.22 8.40
CA GLN A 178 2.60 4.61 8.27
C GLN A 178 2.90 6.02 8.80
N SER A 179 1.89 6.88 8.87
CA SER A 179 2.03 8.32 9.10
C SER A 179 1.19 8.83 10.27
N ASN A 180 1.22 10.15 10.48
CA ASN A 180 0.24 10.82 11.32
C ASN A 180 -1.07 11.01 10.54
N ALA A 181 -2.13 10.32 10.97
CA ALA A 181 -3.43 10.31 10.31
C ALA A 181 -4.32 11.52 10.68
N THR A 182 -3.87 12.43 11.53
CA THR A 182 -4.69 13.53 12.07
C THR A 182 -5.36 14.35 10.99
N THR A 183 -4.62 14.80 9.97
CA THR A 183 -5.17 15.61 8.87
C THR A 183 -6.14 14.82 8.02
N LEU A 184 -5.86 13.54 7.76
CA LEU A 184 -6.75 12.64 7.05
C LEU A 184 -8.09 12.46 7.78
N VAL A 185 -8.06 12.16 9.09
CA VAL A 185 -9.28 11.97 9.88
C VAL A 185 -10.07 13.27 10.01
N ARG A 186 -9.40 14.41 10.14
CA ARG A 186 -10.08 15.74 10.08
C ARG A 186 -10.79 15.96 8.75
N ALA A 187 -10.19 15.57 7.64
CA ALA A 187 -10.84 15.66 6.33
C ALA A 187 -12.07 14.76 6.23
N CYS A 188 -12.01 13.55 6.79
CA CYS A 188 -13.17 12.65 6.86
C CYS A 188 -14.31 13.25 7.70
N LEU A 189 -14.00 13.79 8.88
CA LEU A 189 -14.99 14.47 9.74
C LEU A 189 -15.61 15.69 9.07
N ALA A 190 -14.82 16.49 8.36
CA ALA A 190 -15.31 17.65 7.63
C ALA A 190 -16.21 17.26 6.44
N LYS A 191 -15.96 16.14 5.80
CA LYS A 191 -16.76 15.59 4.69
C LYS A 191 -18.11 15.06 5.19
N ASP A 192 -18.15 14.42 6.36
CA ASP A 192 -19.33 13.91 7.06
C ASP A 192 -20.23 12.99 6.21
N THR A 193 -19.69 12.26 5.25
CA THR A 193 -20.38 11.18 4.53
C THR A 193 -20.17 9.83 5.21
N VAL A 194 -21.08 8.89 4.99
CA VAL A 194 -20.93 7.51 5.50
C VAL A 194 -19.62 6.90 5.02
N SER A 195 -19.25 7.10 3.77
CA SER A 195 -18.01 6.60 3.16
C SER A 195 -16.76 7.15 3.85
N ALA A 196 -16.68 8.47 4.05
CA ALA A 196 -15.57 9.12 4.71
C ALA A 196 -15.48 8.75 6.21
N LEU A 197 -16.62 8.65 6.91
CA LEU A 197 -16.65 8.24 8.31
C LEU A 197 -16.25 6.76 8.49
N SER A 198 -16.64 5.88 7.54
CA SER A 198 -16.16 4.49 7.52
C SER A 198 -14.63 4.42 7.38
N LEU A 199 -14.07 5.19 6.45
CA LEU A 199 -12.62 5.31 6.31
C LEU A 199 -11.95 5.81 7.60
N ALA A 200 -12.55 6.82 8.25
CA ALA A 200 -12.02 7.34 9.51
C ALA A 200 -12.04 6.30 10.63
N ALA A 201 -13.13 5.51 10.74
CA ALA A 201 -13.24 4.42 11.70
C ALA A 201 -12.16 3.36 11.46
N ASP A 202 -11.95 2.94 10.21
CA ASP A 202 -10.85 2.03 9.85
C ASP A 202 -9.47 2.59 10.26
N CYS A 203 -9.26 3.90 10.13
CA CYS A 203 -8.02 4.55 10.53
C CYS A 203 -7.80 4.60 12.05
N LEU A 204 -8.85 4.53 12.89
CA LEU A 204 -8.68 4.50 14.35
C LEU A 204 -7.84 3.32 14.83
N ASP A 205 -8.03 2.17 14.22
CA ASP A 205 -7.36 0.92 14.62
C ASP A 205 -5.97 0.79 13.98
N GLU A 206 -5.81 1.30 12.77
CA GLU A 206 -4.59 1.11 11.99
C GLU A 206 -3.58 2.27 12.11
N ALA A 207 -4.01 3.49 12.49
CA ALA A 207 -3.16 4.67 12.48
C ALA A 207 -1.89 4.50 13.34
N ARG A 208 -0.75 4.90 12.76
CA ARG A 208 0.51 4.96 13.50
C ARG A 208 0.47 6.04 14.59
N GLN A 209 -0.14 7.17 14.27
CA GLN A 209 -0.32 8.31 15.17
C GLN A 209 -1.62 9.03 14.81
N LEU A 210 -2.37 9.46 15.83
CA LEU A 210 -3.57 10.27 15.72
C LEU A 210 -3.70 11.16 16.95
N ASP A 211 -3.92 12.44 16.75
CA ASP A 211 -4.11 13.40 17.85
C ASP A 211 -5.34 13.03 18.68
N VAL A 212 -5.21 13.19 20.01
CA VAL A 212 -6.24 12.76 20.97
C VAL A 212 -7.57 13.51 20.78
N ASP A 213 -7.51 14.81 20.48
CA ASP A 213 -8.69 15.63 20.21
C ASP A 213 -9.46 15.15 18.98
N VAL A 214 -8.76 14.74 17.91
CA VAL A 214 -9.37 14.24 16.68
C VAL A 214 -9.94 12.85 16.87
N ARG A 215 -9.25 11.98 17.63
CA ARG A 215 -9.79 10.68 18.04
C ARG A 215 -11.09 10.84 18.80
N GLN A 216 -11.12 11.68 19.81
CA GLN A 216 -12.30 11.95 20.62
C GLN A 216 -13.46 12.53 19.78
N ALA A 217 -13.16 13.46 18.86
CA ALA A 217 -14.16 14.04 17.97
C ALA A 217 -14.80 12.96 17.08
N LEU A 218 -14.00 12.02 16.53
CA LEU A 218 -14.50 10.93 15.72
C LEU A 218 -15.34 9.95 16.54
N GLU A 219 -14.87 9.54 17.72
CA GLU A 219 -15.61 8.66 18.63
C GLU A 219 -16.96 9.27 19.01
N GLN A 220 -17.00 10.57 19.38
CA GLN A 220 -18.26 11.27 19.67
C GLN A 220 -19.18 11.33 18.44
N LYS A 221 -18.64 11.56 17.25
CA LYS A 221 -19.42 11.57 16.01
C LYS A 221 -20.04 10.20 15.73
N LEU A 222 -19.28 9.12 15.84
CA LEU A 222 -19.78 7.76 15.67
C LEU A 222 -20.86 7.42 16.69
N ILE A 223 -20.67 7.76 17.97
CA ILE A 223 -21.70 7.57 19.02
C ILE A 223 -23.00 8.35 18.68
N ALA A 224 -22.88 9.58 18.21
CA ALA A 224 -24.05 10.37 17.81
C ALA A 224 -24.77 9.75 16.60
N ASP A 225 -24.04 9.14 15.69
CA ASP A 225 -24.60 8.47 14.51
C ASP A 225 -25.35 7.15 14.84
N LEU A 226 -25.14 6.54 16.02
CA LEU A 226 -25.98 5.43 16.53
C LEU A 226 -27.46 5.82 16.65
N GLU A 227 -27.75 7.08 16.99
CA GLU A 227 -29.10 7.62 17.14
C GLU A 227 -29.61 8.28 15.85
N SER A 228 -28.88 8.21 14.76
CA SER A 228 -29.26 8.83 13.47
C SER A 228 -30.48 8.17 12.85
N ASP A 229 -31.32 8.95 12.18
CA ASP A 229 -32.43 8.43 11.37
C ASP A 229 -31.93 7.67 10.12
N ASP A 230 -30.69 7.89 9.69
CA ASP A 230 -30.06 7.20 8.55
C ASP A 230 -29.57 5.80 8.96
N PRO A 231 -30.16 4.72 8.38
CA PRO A 231 -29.73 3.36 8.68
C PRO A 231 -28.25 3.08 8.38
N ALA A 232 -27.69 3.71 7.33
CA ALA A 232 -26.30 3.52 6.95
C ALA A 232 -25.34 4.09 8.02
N ARG A 233 -25.68 5.24 8.61
CA ARG A 233 -24.93 5.83 9.73
C ARG A 233 -25.00 4.96 10.99
N ARG A 234 -26.20 4.44 11.34
CA ARG A 234 -26.35 3.53 12.49
C ARG A 234 -25.55 2.22 12.34
N THR A 235 -25.37 1.75 11.12
CA THR A 235 -24.61 0.51 10.88
C THR A 235 -23.12 0.73 10.97
N LEU A 236 -22.65 1.95 10.71
CA LEU A 236 -21.23 2.34 10.79
C LEU A 236 -20.77 2.52 12.24
N ALA A 237 -21.63 3.05 13.08
CA ALA A 237 -21.33 3.39 14.47
C ALA A 237 -21.41 2.18 15.42
#